data_6c90b424232f417c50576aa6d9e67ac1
#
_entry.id   6c90b424232f417c50576aa6d9e67ac1
#
_cell.length_a   1.000
_cell.length_b   1.000
_cell.length_c   1.000
_cell.angle_alpha   90.00
_cell.angle_beta   90.00
_cell.angle_gamma   90.00
#
_symmetry.space_group_name_H-M   'P 1'
#
loop_
_entity.id
_entity.type
_entity.pdbx_description
1 polymer ?
#
loop_
_entity_poly.entity_id
_entity_poly.type
_entity_poly.pdbx_seq_one_letter_code
_entity_poly.pdbx_strand_id
1 'polypeptide(L)'
;LYAYPLTADNGYFLYYNKAYFTQEDVRSLERMLDAAEQAGRLVVMDWSSAWYVYAFFGNTGLEIGLNDDGLTNYCTWNGTDGPIRGVDVAQSMLSIAASPGFASRTDTEFLDGVRDGSVIAGVSGVWNAVAVQEAWGEDMGAARLPSYSCAGQQVQMASFSGCKLIGVNAYSQHPEWAARLAEWITSESGQRLRFEMRGQGPANTSAANSPEVQASPAIAALLAQSEFSQLQRVGGKFWDPVAEFAGSMAAGNPSGAALQAQLDRMVEGVTAR
;
A
#
# COMPACT_ATOMS: atom_id res chain seq x y z
N LEU A 1 -0.17 21.83 -20.13
CA LEU A 1 0.36 20.84 -19.20
C LEU A 1 0.07 21.29 -17.77
N TYR A 2 -0.62 20.47 -16.98
CA TYR A 2 -0.97 20.81 -15.58
C TYR A 2 0.16 20.48 -14.62
N ALA A 3 0.92 19.41 -14.90
CA ALA A 3 2.08 18.99 -14.11
C ALA A 3 3.00 18.07 -14.93
N TYR A 4 4.24 17.95 -14.51
CA TYR A 4 5.26 17.11 -15.11
C TYR A 4 5.34 15.76 -14.37
N PRO A 5 5.29 14.60 -15.06
CA PRO A 5 5.33 13.30 -14.41
C PRO A 5 6.75 13.01 -13.89
N LEU A 6 6.85 12.69 -12.59
CA LEU A 6 8.11 12.43 -11.90
C LEU A 6 8.36 10.95 -11.69
N THR A 7 7.38 10.25 -11.09
CA THR A 7 7.43 8.80 -10.88
C THR A 7 6.10 8.16 -11.23
N ALA A 8 6.11 6.88 -11.61
CA ALA A 8 4.93 6.06 -11.86
C ALA A 8 4.88 4.84 -10.93
N ASP A 9 5.34 5.01 -9.70
CA ASP A 9 5.60 3.95 -8.74
C ASP A 9 4.90 4.13 -7.39
N ASN A 10 3.92 5.02 -7.32
CA ASN A 10 3.20 5.30 -6.09
C ASN A 10 2.13 4.22 -5.85
N GLY A 11 2.56 3.06 -5.41
CA GLY A 11 1.80 1.89 -5.01
C GLY A 11 2.55 1.13 -3.95
N TYR A 12 1.97 0.04 -3.44
CA TYR A 12 2.59 -0.79 -2.42
C TYR A 12 2.47 -2.27 -2.79
N PHE A 13 3.41 -3.04 -2.25
CA PHE A 13 3.58 -4.46 -2.48
C PHE A 13 4.24 -5.09 -1.26
N LEU A 14 4.57 -6.37 -1.31
CA LEU A 14 5.17 -7.11 -0.22
C LEU A 14 6.69 -7.18 -0.36
N TYR A 15 7.42 -6.76 0.69
CA TYR A 15 8.81 -7.16 0.94
C TYR A 15 8.84 -8.39 1.85
N TYR A 16 9.76 -9.31 1.60
CA TYR A 16 9.96 -10.48 2.44
C TYR A 16 11.41 -10.93 2.44
N ASN A 17 11.85 -11.53 3.53
CA ASN A 17 13.18 -12.11 3.66
C ASN A 17 13.15 -13.57 3.21
N LYS A 18 13.92 -13.89 2.16
CA LYS A 18 14.01 -15.24 1.55
C LYS A 18 14.59 -16.30 2.46
N ALA A 19 15.28 -15.93 3.55
CA ALA A 19 15.73 -16.88 4.56
C ALA A 19 14.57 -17.51 5.35
N TYR A 20 13.39 -16.85 5.38
CA TYR A 20 12.22 -17.31 6.12
C TYR A 20 11.06 -17.74 5.21
N PHE A 21 10.97 -17.25 3.99
CA PHE A 21 9.83 -17.47 3.10
C PHE A 21 10.25 -17.95 1.72
N THR A 22 9.56 -18.95 1.22
CA THR A 22 9.58 -19.32 -0.19
C THR A 22 8.63 -18.45 -1.01
N GLN A 23 8.71 -18.52 -2.34
CA GLN A 23 7.76 -17.85 -3.24
C GLN A 23 6.32 -18.39 -3.12
N GLU A 24 6.14 -19.61 -2.60
CA GLU A 24 4.82 -20.18 -2.37
C GLU A 24 4.21 -19.65 -1.07
N ASP A 25 5.02 -19.49 -0.02
CA ASP A 25 4.54 -18.97 1.27
C ASP A 25 4.00 -17.54 1.13
N VAL A 26 4.67 -16.69 0.36
CA VAL A 26 4.28 -15.29 0.19
C VAL A 26 3.01 -15.06 -0.65
N ARG A 27 2.37 -16.14 -1.10
CA ARG A 27 1.07 -16.06 -1.78
C ARG A 27 -0.11 -16.07 -0.83
N SER A 28 0.07 -16.52 0.41
CA SER A 28 -0.97 -16.57 1.45
C SER A 28 -0.51 -15.86 2.71
N LEU A 29 -1.32 -14.89 3.16
CA LEU A 29 -1.03 -14.14 4.38
C LEU A 29 -1.02 -15.06 5.59
N GLU A 30 -1.93 -16.03 5.67
CA GLU A 30 -2.01 -16.99 6.78
C GLU A 30 -0.72 -17.79 6.90
N ARG A 31 -0.19 -18.33 5.79
CA ARG A 31 1.09 -19.06 5.79
C ARG A 31 2.24 -18.18 6.27
N MET A 32 2.23 -16.92 5.84
CA MET A 32 3.26 -15.97 6.28
C MET A 32 3.18 -15.69 7.78
N LEU A 33 1.96 -15.52 8.30
CA LEU A 33 1.75 -15.30 9.73
C LEU A 33 2.16 -16.49 10.57
N ASP A 34 1.81 -17.71 10.14
CA ASP A 34 2.21 -18.95 10.81
C ASP A 34 3.74 -19.11 10.82
N ALA A 35 4.40 -18.84 9.71
CA ALA A 35 5.87 -18.92 9.62
C ALA A 35 6.55 -17.85 10.48
N ALA A 36 6.00 -16.64 10.51
CA ALA A 36 6.52 -15.55 11.34
C ALA A 36 6.36 -15.87 12.85
N GLU A 37 5.20 -16.38 13.26
CA GLU A 37 4.97 -16.84 14.64
C GLU A 37 5.94 -17.93 15.04
N GLN A 38 6.14 -18.95 14.20
CA GLN A 38 7.10 -20.04 14.46
C GLN A 38 8.54 -19.54 14.59
N ALA A 39 8.89 -18.49 13.84
CA ALA A 39 10.20 -17.85 13.90
C ALA A 39 10.34 -16.86 15.07
N GLY A 40 9.26 -16.55 15.79
CA GLY A 40 9.22 -15.47 16.78
C GLY A 40 9.51 -14.10 16.16
N ARG A 41 9.00 -13.87 14.94
CA ARG A 41 9.20 -12.67 14.11
C ARG A 41 7.83 -12.13 13.63
N LEU A 42 7.87 -11.04 12.89
CA LEU A 42 6.66 -10.31 12.47
C LEU A 42 6.57 -10.15 10.96
N VAL A 43 5.34 -10.26 10.47
CA VAL A 43 4.85 -9.66 9.22
C VAL A 43 4.14 -8.37 9.59
N VAL A 44 4.44 -7.26 8.92
CA VAL A 44 3.90 -5.96 9.30
C VAL A 44 3.19 -5.23 8.14
N MET A 45 2.20 -4.41 8.50
CA MET A 45 1.51 -3.50 7.61
C MET A 45 1.00 -2.32 8.42
N ASP A 46 1.09 -1.10 7.87
CA ASP A 46 0.65 0.10 8.59
C ASP A 46 -0.87 0.31 8.46
N TRP A 47 -1.62 -0.13 9.47
CA TRP A 47 -3.06 0.08 9.56
C TRP A 47 -3.44 1.44 10.16
N SER A 48 -2.48 2.22 10.62
CA SER A 48 -2.71 3.61 10.98
C SER A 48 -2.84 4.53 9.76
N SER A 49 -2.43 4.04 8.59
CA SER A 49 -2.55 4.73 7.31
C SER A 49 -3.67 4.11 6.45
N ALA A 50 -4.72 4.89 6.20
CA ALA A 50 -5.82 4.49 5.32
C ALA A 50 -5.36 4.08 3.90
N TRP A 51 -4.17 4.52 3.47
CA TRP A 51 -3.56 4.14 2.20
C TRP A 51 -3.45 2.63 2.02
N TYR A 52 -3.05 1.92 3.07
CA TYR A 52 -2.88 0.47 3.04
C TYR A 52 -4.18 -0.31 3.28
N VAL A 53 -5.19 0.30 3.93
CA VAL A 53 -6.43 -0.39 4.30
C VAL A 53 -7.23 -0.84 3.08
N TYR A 54 -7.11 -0.15 1.96
CA TYR A 54 -7.72 -0.55 0.69
C TYR A 54 -7.37 -2.00 0.31
N ALA A 55 -6.22 -2.52 0.75
CA ALA A 55 -5.79 -3.88 0.47
C ALA A 55 -6.80 -4.95 0.89
N PHE A 56 -7.57 -4.71 1.94
CA PHE A 56 -8.57 -5.64 2.44
C PHE A 56 -9.92 -5.51 1.74
N PHE A 57 -10.32 -4.32 1.35
CA PHE A 57 -11.63 -4.08 0.73
C PHE A 57 -11.62 -4.19 -0.79
N GLY A 58 -10.50 -3.92 -1.43
CA GLY A 58 -10.36 -4.15 -2.86
C GLY A 58 -10.51 -5.64 -3.21
N ASN A 59 -11.00 -5.95 -4.40
CA ASN A 59 -11.30 -7.31 -4.90
C ASN A 59 -12.37 -8.09 -4.12
N THR A 60 -13.09 -7.44 -3.20
CA THR A 60 -14.22 -8.04 -2.46
C THR A 60 -15.57 -7.82 -3.13
N GLY A 61 -15.64 -6.90 -4.10
CA GLY A 61 -16.89 -6.39 -4.67
C GLY A 61 -17.44 -5.16 -3.92
N LEU A 62 -16.80 -4.76 -2.80
CA LEU A 62 -17.10 -3.52 -2.10
C LEU A 62 -16.30 -2.38 -2.73
N GLU A 63 -16.94 -1.22 -2.93
CA GLU A 63 -16.39 -0.14 -3.75
C GLU A 63 -16.11 1.12 -2.96
N ILE A 64 -15.14 1.89 -3.42
CA ILE A 64 -14.80 3.25 -2.98
C ILE A 64 -14.36 4.08 -4.19
N GLY A 65 -14.74 5.33 -4.25
CA GLY A 65 -14.29 6.26 -5.28
C GLY A 65 -14.85 7.65 -5.10
N LEU A 66 -14.55 8.51 -6.07
CA LEU A 66 -15.11 9.86 -6.14
C LEU A 66 -16.46 9.87 -6.86
N ASN A 67 -17.37 10.68 -6.37
CA ASN A 67 -18.57 11.08 -7.09
C ASN A 67 -18.22 11.98 -8.30
N ASP A 68 -19.19 12.26 -9.16
CA ASP A 68 -19.02 13.10 -10.36
C ASP A 68 -18.60 14.54 -10.05
N ASP A 69 -18.81 15.00 -8.80
CA ASP A 69 -18.34 16.30 -8.34
C ASP A 69 -16.81 16.39 -8.17
N GLY A 70 -16.12 15.25 -8.19
CA GLY A 70 -14.68 15.15 -8.02
C GLY A 70 -14.18 15.52 -6.62
N LEU A 71 -15.05 15.64 -5.62
CA LEU A 71 -14.76 16.11 -4.26
C LEU A 71 -15.25 15.14 -3.19
N THR A 72 -16.49 14.67 -3.32
CA THR A 72 -17.11 13.74 -2.35
C THR A 72 -16.92 12.29 -2.74
N ASN A 73 -16.97 11.40 -1.76
CA ASN A 73 -16.80 9.98 -2.00
C ASN A 73 -18.13 9.24 -2.06
N TYR A 74 -18.18 8.16 -2.85
CA TYR A 74 -19.08 7.05 -2.61
C TYR A 74 -18.30 5.90 -1.95
N CYS A 75 -18.97 5.12 -1.09
CA CYS A 75 -18.35 4.00 -0.39
C CYS A 75 -19.41 2.97 -0.02
N THR A 76 -19.15 1.69 -0.35
CA THR A 76 -20.04 0.57 -0.02
C THR A 76 -19.40 -0.42 0.97
N TRP A 77 -18.34 -0.01 1.66
CA TRP A 77 -17.55 -0.88 2.55
C TRP A 77 -18.33 -1.39 3.77
N ASN A 78 -19.47 -0.80 4.09
CA ASN A 78 -20.40 -1.29 5.10
C ASN A 78 -21.52 -2.20 4.54
N GLY A 79 -21.41 -2.61 3.27
CA GLY A 79 -22.40 -3.45 2.60
C GLY A 79 -22.70 -4.74 3.37
N THR A 80 -24.00 -5.06 3.47
CA THR A 80 -24.51 -6.23 4.18
C THR A 80 -24.91 -7.38 3.26
N ASP A 81 -24.89 -7.12 1.95
CA ASP A 81 -25.29 -8.05 0.89
C ASP A 81 -24.07 -8.47 0.07
N GLY A 82 -24.23 -9.56 -0.69
CA GLY A 82 -23.19 -10.07 -1.57
C GLY A 82 -22.38 -11.23 -0.97
N PRO A 83 -21.42 -11.76 -1.74
CA PRO A 83 -20.62 -12.91 -1.31
C PRO A 83 -19.60 -12.55 -0.19
N ILE A 84 -19.19 -11.29 -0.12
CA ILE A 84 -18.35 -10.73 0.95
C ILE A 84 -18.99 -9.44 1.41
N ARG A 85 -19.29 -9.37 2.70
CA ARG A 85 -19.86 -8.19 3.37
C ARG A 85 -18.77 -7.40 4.07
N GLY A 86 -19.02 -6.16 4.40
CA GLY A 86 -18.08 -5.35 5.18
C GLY A 86 -17.66 -6.00 6.51
N VAL A 87 -18.63 -6.62 7.20
CA VAL A 87 -18.36 -7.33 8.47
C VAL A 87 -17.43 -8.54 8.30
N ASP A 88 -17.46 -9.20 7.16
CA ASP A 88 -16.57 -10.34 6.88
C ASP A 88 -15.12 -9.86 6.72
N VAL A 89 -14.91 -8.70 6.07
CA VAL A 89 -13.60 -8.05 5.97
C VAL A 89 -13.11 -7.62 7.36
N ALA A 90 -13.94 -6.94 8.15
CA ALA A 90 -13.59 -6.53 9.50
C ALA A 90 -13.22 -7.73 10.40
N GLN A 91 -13.95 -8.84 10.29
CA GLN A 91 -13.65 -10.08 11.04
C GLN A 91 -12.32 -10.70 10.60
N SER A 92 -12.00 -10.67 9.31
CA SER A 92 -10.70 -11.13 8.80
C SER A 92 -9.56 -10.26 9.33
N MET A 93 -9.74 -8.93 9.33
CA MET A 93 -8.75 -8.00 9.93
C MET A 93 -8.53 -8.30 11.41
N LEU A 94 -9.59 -8.53 12.21
CA LEU A 94 -9.45 -8.92 13.61
C LEU A 94 -8.70 -10.25 13.78
N SER A 95 -8.96 -11.23 12.92
CA SER A 95 -8.27 -12.51 12.96
C SER A 95 -6.78 -12.37 12.65
N ILE A 96 -6.43 -11.53 11.69
CA ILE A 96 -5.04 -11.19 11.35
C ILE A 96 -4.37 -10.45 12.52
N ALA A 97 -5.03 -9.44 13.09
CA ALA A 97 -4.51 -8.68 14.22
C ALA A 97 -4.29 -9.54 15.48
N ALA A 98 -5.05 -10.62 15.64
CA ALA A 98 -4.89 -11.57 16.75
C ALA A 98 -3.72 -12.54 16.58
N SER A 99 -3.12 -12.64 15.39
CA SER A 99 -1.97 -13.50 15.13
C SER A 99 -0.71 -12.95 15.80
N PRO A 100 0.03 -13.78 16.58
CA PRO A 100 1.33 -13.39 17.15
C PRO A 100 2.38 -13.04 16.07
N GLY A 101 2.21 -13.53 14.85
CA GLY A 101 3.08 -13.23 13.70
C GLY A 101 2.77 -11.91 13.01
N PHE A 102 1.74 -11.13 13.46
CA PHE A 102 1.36 -9.86 12.84
C PHE A 102 1.57 -8.68 13.78
N ALA A 103 1.93 -7.53 13.21
CA ALA A 103 1.80 -6.24 13.90
C ALA A 103 1.48 -5.11 12.91
N SER A 104 0.64 -4.18 13.35
CA SER A 104 0.52 -2.88 12.66
C SER A 104 1.72 -2.02 13.03
N ARG A 105 2.51 -1.62 12.04
CA ARG A 105 3.74 -0.83 12.19
C ARG A 105 3.82 0.23 11.11
N THR A 106 4.19 1.44 11.46
CA THR A 106 4.49 2.53 10.52
C THR A 106 5.68 2.19 9.62
N ASP A 107 5.85 2.93 8.51
CA ASP A 107 7.02 2.72 7.62
C ASP A 107 8.37 2.85 8.37
N THR A 108 8.47 3.74 9.35
CA THR A 108 9.68 3.88 10.18
C THR A 108 9.91 2.64 11.04
N GLU A 109 8.89 2.18 11.75
CA GLU A 109 8.97 0.98 12.59
C GLU A 109 9.17 -0.30 11.77
N PHE A 110 8.64 -0.34 10.53
CA PHE A 110 8.95 -1.41 9.57
C PHE A 110 10.44 -1.46 9.28
N LEU A 111 11.06 -0.33 8.89
CA LEU A 111 12.49 -0.29 8.58
C LEU A 111 13.37 -0.57 9.81
N ASP A 112 12.97 -0.11 10.98
CA ASP A 112 13.71 -0.42 12.22
C ASP A 112 13.64 -1.92 12.52
N GLY A 113 12.46 -2.54 12.39
CA GLY A 113 12.29 -3.98 12.55
C GLY A 113 13.00 -4.83 11.49
N VAL A 114 13.13 -4.33 10.24
CA VAL A 114 13.94 -4.95 9.19
C VAL A 114 15.42 -4.96 9.57
N ARG A 115 15.93 -3.87 10.15
CA ARG A 115 17.34 -3.74 10.56
C ARG A 115 17.68 -4.56 11.80
N ASP A 116 16.79 -4.61 12.78
CA ASP A 116 17.00 -5.38 14.02
C ASP A 116 16.61 -6.86 13.90
N GLY A 117 16.01 -7.25 12.75
CA GLY A 117 15.60 -8.61 12.44
C GLY A 117 14.31 -9.06 13.09
N SER A 118 13.57 -8.19 13.79
CA SER A 118 12.25 -8.51 14.37
C SER A 118 11.17 -8.62 13.30
N VAL A 119 11.32 -7.94 12.16
CA VAL A 119 10.42 -7.99 11.00
C VAL A 119 11.08 -8.76 9.86
N ILE A 120 10.37 -9.74 9.33
CA ILE A 120 10.83 -10.59 8.22
C ILE A 120 9.99 -10.47 6.96
N ALA A 121 8.86 -9.76 7.02
CA ALA A 121 8.10 -9.31 5.86
C ALA A 121 7.27 -8.08 6.21
N GLY A 122 6.96 -7.26 5.20
CA GLY A 122 6.10 -6.10 5.39
C GLY A 122 5.61 -5.50 4.09
N VAL A 123 4.46 -4.82 4.20
CA VAL A 123 3.84 -4.10 3.08
C VAL A 123 4.37 -2.68 3.06
N SER A 124 5.00 -2.29 1.97
CA SER A 124 5.47 -0.94 1.73
C SER A 124 5.66 -0.68 0.23
N GLY A 125 6.18 0.47 -0.17
CA GLY A 125 6.42 0.81 -1.57
C GLY A 125 7.89 0.91 -1.92
N VAL A 126 8.16 1.31 -3.17
CA VAL A 126 9.53 1.43 -3.70
C VAL A 126 10.40 2.44 -2.95
N TRP A 127 9.80 3.37 -2.19
CA TRP A 127 10.53 4.36 -1.40
C TRP A 127 11.40 3.74 -0.29
N ASN A 128 11.12 2.50 0.10
CA ASN A 128 11.90 1.73 1.08
C ASN A 128 12.84 0.70 0.44
N ALA A 129 12.86 0.57 -0.91
CA ALA A 129 13.60 -0.48 -1.60
C ALA A 129 15.10 -0.49 -1.26
N VAL A 130 15.75 0.67 -1.25
CA VAL A 130 17.18 0.80 -0.94
C VAL A 130 17.45 0.37 0.50
N ALA A 131 16.67 0.86 1.46
CA ALA A 131 16.89 0.55 2.88
C ALA A 131 16.64 -0.93 3.21
N VAL A 132 15.65 -1.57 2.59
CA VAL A 132 15.38 -3.00 2.76
C VAL A 132 16.48 -3.84 2.09
N GLN A 133 16.95 -3.43 0.90
CA GLN A 133 18.06 -4.08 0.22
C GLN A 133 19.36 -3.99 1.02
N GLU A 134 19.65 -2.85 1.62
CA GLU A 134 20.82 -2.68 2.50
C GLU A 134 20.77 -3.58 3.73
N ALA A 135 19.59 -3.79 4.30
CA ALA A 135 19.43 -4.60 5.50
C ALA A 135 19.40 -6.10 5.24
N TRP A 136 18.73 -6.56 4.17
CA TRP A 136 18.57 -7.99 3.88
C TRP A 136 19.52 -8.50 2.79
N GLY A 137 20.22 -7.64 2.06
CA GLY A 137 21.17 -8.04 1.04
C GLY A 137 20.55 -8.97 -0.01
N GLU A 138 21.21 -10.12 -0.24
CA GLU A 138 20.74 -11.13 -1.20
C GLU A 138 19.43 -11.83 -0.78
N ASP A 139 19.08 -11.78 0.51
CA ASP A 139 17.84 -12.34 1.03
C ASP A 139 16.62 -11.45 0.80
N MET A 140 16.78 -10.22 0.28
CA MET A 140 15.65 -9.39 -0.07
C MET A 140 14.83 -10.06 -1.18
N GLY A 141 13.54 -10.27 -0.90
CA GLY A 141 12.51 -10.64 -1.84
C GLY A 141 11.45 -9.54 -1.93
N ALA A 142 10.82 -9.43 -3.09
CA ALA A 142 9.66 -8.59 -3.30
C ALA A 142 8.62 -9.33 -4.15
N ALA A 143 7.35 -9.20 -3.82
CA ALA A 143 6.24 -9.86 -4.50
C ALA A 143 4.99 -8.98 -4.48
N ARG A 144 4.00 -9.30 -5.33
CA ARG A 144 2.66 -8.77 -5.14
C ARG A 144 2.14 -9.14 -3.75
N LEU A 145 1.17 -8.40 -3.26
CA LEU A 145 0.51 -8.71 -1.98
C LEU A 145 -0.05 -10.14 -1.98
N PRO A 146 -0.09 -10.83 -0.83
CA PRO A 146 -0.70 -12.14 -0.69
C PRO A 146 -2.22 -12.10 -0.86
N SER A 147 -2.84 -13.28 -0.94
CA SER A 147 -4.25 -13.44 -0.63
C SER A 147 -4.46 -13.59 0.87
N TYR A 148 -5.66 -13.30 1.33
CA TYR A 148 -6.10 -13.54 2.71
C TYR A 148 -7.48 -14.22 2.73
N SER A 149 -7.79 -14.91 3.81
CA SER A 149 -9.08 -15.60 3.97
C SER A 149 -10.17 -14.62 4.41
N CYS A 150 -11.25 -14.55 3.63
CA CYS A 150 -12.42 -13.73 3.94
C CYS A 150 -13.70 -14.45 3.49
N ALA A 151 -14.69 -14.55 4.39
CA ALA A 151 -15.96 -15.22 4.10
C ALA A 151 -15.79 -16.65 3.51
N GLY A 152 -14.79 -17.41 3.97
CA GLY A 152 -14.52 -18.78 3.52
C GLY A 152 -13.85 -18.89 2.16
N GLN A 153 -13.36 -17.82 1.58
CA GLN A 153 -12.65 -17.80 0.29
C GLN A 153 -11.32 -17.03 0.39
N GLN A 154 -10.42 -17.28 -0.55
CA GLN A 154 -9.15 -16.53 -0.64
C GLN A 154 -9.37 -15.28 -1.50
N VAL A 155 -9.10 -14.11 -0.93
CA VAL A 155 -9.21 -12.81 -1.59
C VAL A 155 -7.81 -12.27 -1.84
N GLN A 156 -7.48 -11.99 -3.10
CA GLN A 156 -6.22 -11.33 -3.44
C GLN A 156 -6.24 -9.90 -2.91
N MET A 157 -5.29 -9.55 -2.06
CA MET A 157 -5.17 -8.18 -1.56
C MET A 157 -4.93 -7.20 -2.71
N ALA A 158 -5.64 -6.09 -2.66
CA ALA A 158 -5.53 -5.01 -3.64
C ALA A 158 -4.53 -3.94 -3.19
N SER A 159 -4.25 -2.97 -4.05
CA SER A 159 -3.52 -1.78 -3.67
C SER A 159 -4.08 -0.53 -4.33
N PHE A 160 -3.90 0.63 -3.71
CA PHE A 160 -3.93 1.87 -4.45
C PHE A 160 -2.69 1.99 -5.32
N SER A 161 -2.84 2.68 -6.44
CA SER A 161 -1.76 3.07 -7.33
C SER A 161 -1.82 4.57 -7.65
N GLY A 162 -0.72 5.13 -8.10
CA GLY A 162 -0.65 6.53 -8.48
C GLY A 162 0.70 6.91 -9.09
N CYS A 163 0.86 8.19 -9.29
CA CYS A 163 2.11 8.78 -9.75
C CYS A 163 2.43 10.04 -8.93
N LYS A 164 3.70 10.42 -8.90
CA LYS A 164 4.12 11.71 -8.36
C LYS A 164 4.34 12.68 -9.50
N LEU A 165 3.86 13.90 -9.28
CA LEU A 165 3.88 14.97 -10.27
C LEU A 165 4.58 16.19 -9.70
N ILE A 166 5.20 16.98 -10.58
CA ILE A 166 5.74 18.30 -10.24
C ILE A 166 4.86 19.35 -10.92
N GLY A 167 4.19 20.15 -10.12
CA GLY A 167 3.44 21.32 -10.58
C GLY A 167 4.27 22.61 -10.45
N VAL A 168 3.99 23.59 -11.30
CA VAL A 168 4.49 24.96 -11.15
C VAL A 168 3.43 25.79 -10.44
N ASN A 169 3.83 26.47 -9.34
CA ASN A 169 2.92 27.34 -8.61
C ASN A 169 2.48 28.51 -9.49
N ALA A 170 1.17 28.69 -9.65
CA ALA A 170 0.59 29.77 -10.46
C ALA A 170 0.96 31.19 -9.96
N TYR A 171 1.33 31.33 -8.69
CA TYR A 171 1.77 32.59 -8.09
C TYR A 171 3.30 32.77 -8.10
N SER A 172 4.04 31.92 -8.82
CA SER A 172 5.50 32.06 -8.93
C SER A 172 5.87 33.43 -9.54
N GLN A 173 6.84 34.09 -8.95
CA GLN A 173 7.40 35.32 -9.51
C GLN A 173 8.27 35.05 -10.77
N HIS A 174 8.66 33.78 -10.98
CA HIS A 174 9.52 33.34 -12.09
C HIS A 174 8.97 32.06 -12.73
N PRO A 175 7.74 32.09 -13.32
CA PRO A 175 7.06 30.87 -13.81
C PRO A 175 7.82 30.14 -14.88
N GLU A 176 8.53 30.85 -15.76
CA GLU A 176 9.35 30.25 -16.84
C GLU A 176 10.55 29.46 -16.26
N TRP A 177 11.21 30.00 -15.24
CA TRP A 177 12.32 29.31 -14.59
C TRP A 177 11.82 28.13 -13.75
N ALA A 178 10.69 28.26 -13.09
CA ALA A 178 10.05 27.15 -12.37
C ALA A 178 9.65 26.01 -13.34
N ALA A 179 9.12 26.33 -14.51
CA ALA A 179 8.81 25.34 -15.53
C ALA A 179 10.07 24.62 -16.06
N ARG A 180 11.14 25.36 -16.38
CA ARG A 180 12.42 24.78 -16.79
C ARG A 180 13.03 23.89 -15.72
N LEU A 181 12.92 24.26 -14.44
CA LEU A 181 13.36 23.43 -13.33
C LEU A 181 12.53 22.14 -13.23
N ALA A 182 11.20 22.24 -13.36
CA ALA A 182 10.32 21.08 -13.37
C ALA A 182 10.64 20.12 -14.52
N GLU A 183 10.85 20.63 -15.73
CA GLU A 183 11.29 19.85 -16.90
C GLU A 183 12.64 19.17 -16.67
N TRP A 184 13.60 19.87 -16.09
CA TRP A 184 14.92 19.31 -15.80
C TRP A 184 14.86 18.20 -14.77
N ILE A 185 14.13 18.40 -13.65
CA ILE A 185 13.96 17.39 -12.60
C ILE A 185 13.24 16.13 -13.13
N THR A 186 12.29 16.33 -14.07
CA THR A 186 11.50 15.22 -14.67
C THR A 186 12.07 14.71 -15.99
N SER A 187 13.25 15.19 -16.40
CA SER A 187 13.96 14.68 -17.57
C SER A 187 14.32 13.20 -17.41
N GLU A 188 14.61 12.52 -18.51
CA GLU A 188 15.09 11.13 -18.48
C GLU A 188 16.30 10.96 -17.54
N SER A 189 17.31 11.82 -17.66
CA SER A 189 18.51 11.77 -16.83
C SER A 189 18.20 12.02 -15.35
N GLY A 190 17.32 12.99 -15.04
CA GLY A 190 16.88 13.26 -13.68
C GLY A 190 16.13 12.07 -13.05
N GLN A 191 15.30 11.40 -13.84
CA GLN A 191 14.56 10.22 -13.35
C GLN A 191 15.44 8.97 -13.22
N ARG A 192 16.44 8.77 -14.10
CA ARG A 192 17.46 7.71 -13.96
C ARG A 192 18.28 7.89 -12.69
N LEU A 193 18.78 9.10 -12.45
CA LEU A 193 19.52 9.43 -11.22
C LEU A 193 18.67 9.19 -9.96
N ARG A 194 17.39 9.53 -9.98
CA ARG A 194 16.47 9.27 -8.89
C ARG A 194 16.26 7.78 -8.63
N PHE A 195 16.14 6.97 -9.69
CA PHE A 195 16.08 5.53 -9.56
C PHE A 195 17.37 4.97 -8.94
N GLU A 196 18.52 5.37 -9.45
CA GLU A 196 19.82 4.94 -8.94
C GLU A 196 20.00 5.25 -7.44
N MET A 197 19.63 6.47 -7.01
CA MET A 197 19.82 6.92 -5.64
C MET A 197 18.72 6.48 -4.67
N ARG A 198 17.51 6.25 -5.14
CA ARG A 198 16.32 6.10 -4.31
C ARG A 198 15.45 4.89 -4.67
N GLY A 199 15.77 4.15 -5.73
CA GLY A 199 14.97 3.01 -6.22
C GLY A 199 13.59 3.40 -6.78
N GLN A 200 13.31 4.71 -6.96
CA GLN A 200 11.99 5.19 -7.38
C GLN A 200 11.77 4.98 -8.88
N GLY A 201 10.64 4.34 -9.23
CA GLY A 201 10.29 3.97 -10.60
C GLY A 201 10.02 5.17 -11.49
N PRO A 202 10.75 5.30 -12.63
CA PRO A 202 10.58 6.42 -13.55
C PRO A 202 9.21 6.45 -14.21
N ALA A 203 8.66 7.66 -14.42
CA ALA A 203 7.51 7.89 -15.31
C ALA A 203 7.92 8.09 -16.76
N ASN A 204 9.20 8.45 -17.03
CA ASN A 204 9.74 8.54 -18.38
C ASN A 204 9.92 7.13 -18.97
N THR A 205 9.35 6.88 -20.15
CA THR A 205 9.33 5.54 -20.77
C THR A 205 10.71 5.00 -21.10
N SER A 206 11.65 5.86 -21.57
CA SER A 206 13.03 5.44 -21.85
C SER A 206 13.75 5.03 -20.57
N ALA A 207 13.61 5.81 -19.50
CA ALA A 207 14.18 5.48 -18.20
C ALA A 207 13.55 4.22 -17.61
N ALA A 208 12.22 4.08 -17.68
CA ALA A 208 11.49 2.91 -17.17
C ALA A 208 11.88 1.61 -17.87
N ASN A 209 12.21 1.68 -19.15
CA ASN A 209 12.63 0.52 -19.96
C ASN A 209 14.13 0.23 -19.87
N SER A 210 14.87 0.93 -19.02
CA SER A 210 16.30 0.64 -18.87
C SER A 210 16.52 -0.73 -18.19
N PRO A 211 17.62 -1.44 -18.50
CA PRO A 211 17.92 -2.75 -17.92
C PRO A 211 17.94 -2.74 -16.39
N GLU A 212 18.45 -1.67 -15.80
CA GLU A 212 18.59 -1.50 -14.35
C GLU A 212 17.22 -1.41 -13.67
N VAL A 213 16.29 -0.66 -14.25
CA VAL A 213 14.93 -0.52 -13.75
C VAL A 213 14.17 -1.84 -13.89
N GLN A 214 14.30 -2.49 -15.05
CA GLN A 214 13.64 -3.77 -15.33
C GLN A 214 14.18 -4.93 -14.46
N ALA A 215 15.42 -4.85 -14.00
CA ALA A 215 16.03 -5.83 -13.12
C ALA A 215 15.67 -5.64 -11.63
N SER A 216 15.00 -4.54 -11.27
CA SER A 216 14.64 -4.24 -9.87
C SER A 216 13.54 -5.15 -9.36
N PRO A 217 13.77 -5.96 -8.28
CA PRO A 217 12.74 -6.79 -7.68
C PRO A 217 11.53 -5.98 -7.18
N ALA A 218 11.77 -4.80 -6.64
CA ALA A 218 10.71 -3.90 -6.15
C ALA A 218 9.81 -3.40 -7.28
N ILE A 219 10.39 -3.01 -8.42
CA ILE A 219 9.61 -2.60 -9.61
C ILE A 219 8.86 -3.80 -10.21
N ALA A 220 9.47 -4.98 -10.27
CA ALA A 220 8.80 -6.19 -10.74
C ALA A 220 7.60 -6.56 -9.85
N ALA A 221 7.74 -6.45 -8.53
CA ALA A 221 6.66 -6.69 -7.58
C ALA A 221 5.52 -5.67 -7.72
N LEU A 222 5.85 -4.39 -7.88
CA LEU A 222 4.87 -3.32 -8.13
C LEU A 222 4.09 -3.57 -9.43
N LEU A 223 4.77 -3.96 -10.50
CA LEU A 223 4.14 -4.31 -11.77
C LEU A 223 3.22 -5.53 -11.63
N ALA A 224 3.64 -6.57 -10.93
CA ALA A 224 2.80 -7.73 -10.65
C ALA A 224 1.58 -7.37 -9.78
N GLN A 225 1.72 -6.40 -8.87
CA GLN A 225 0.60 -5.89 -8.06
C GLN A 225 -0.37 -5.02 -8.87
N SER A 226 0.07 -4.42 -9.98
CA SER A 226 -0.76 -3.49 -10.77
C SER A 226 -2.04 -4.12 -11.33
N GLU A 227 -2.05 -5.44 -11.56
CA GLU A 227 -3.26 -6.20 -11.96
C GLU A 227 -4.37 -6.14 -10.90
N PHE A 228 -4.00 -5.89 -9.64
CA PHE A 228 -4.88 -5.83 -8.47
C PHE A 228 -4.89 -4.43 -7.85
N SER A 229 -4.56 -3.41 -8.64
CA SER A 229 -4.52 -2.04 -8.15
C SER A 229 -5.61 -1.16 -8.73
N GLN A 230 -6.03 -0.17 -7.96
CA GLN A 230 -6.91 0.89 -8.40
C GLN A 230 -6.18 2.23 -8.29
N LEU A 231 -6.32 3.08 -9.31
CA LEU A 231 -5.83 4.45 -9.21
C LEU A 231 -6.51 5.13 -8.02
N GLN A 232 -5.71 5.67 -7.10
CA GLN A 232 -6.22 6.38 -5.93
C GLN A 232 -7.00 7.62 -6.37
N ARG A 233 -8.32 7.53 -6.25
CA ARG A 233 -9.28 8.60 -6.56
C ARG A 233 -10.29 8.64 -5.43
N VAL A 234 -9.87 9.24 -4.30
CA VAL A 234 -10.69 9.45 -3.12
C VAL A 234 -10.53 10.89 -2.65
N GLY A 235 -11.60 11.49 -2.16
CA GLY A 235 -11.61 12.82 -1.58
C GLY A 235 -11.02 12.84 -0.16
N GLY A 236 -10.80 14.05 0.36
CA GLY A 236 -10.12 14.26 1.64
C GLY A 236 -10.79 13.59 2.85
N LYS A 237 -12.09 13.35 2.79
CA LYS A 237 -12.86 12.69 3.86
C LYS A 237 -12.62 11.18 4.00
N PHE A 238 -11.87 10.57 3.08
CA PHE A 238 -11.53 9.15 3.13
C PHE A 238 -10.59 8.80 4.28
N TRP A 239 -9.59 9.64 4.54
CA TRP A 239 -8.38 9.25 5.28
C TRP A 239 -8.62 8.98 6.76
N ASP A 240 -9.18 9.93 7.50
CA ASP A 240 -9.31 9.83 8.95
C ASP A 240 -10.30 8.74 9.40
N PRO A 241 -11.52 8.62 8.84
CA PRO A 241 -12.46 7.59 9.26
C PRO A 241 -11.95 6.17 8.98
N VAL A 242 -11.23 5.97 7.87
CA VAL A 242 -10.68 4.66 7.52
C VAL A 242 -9.49 4.32 8.41
N ALA A 243 -8.61 5.27 8.71
CA ALA A 243 -7.50 5.06 9.64
C ALA A 243 -7.99 4.76 11.06
N GLU A 244 -9.03 5.46 11.54
CA GLU A 244 -9.65 5.20 12.86
C GLU A 244 -10.24 3.79 12.93
N PHE A 245 -11.00 3.39 11.91
CA PHE A 245 -11.55 2.04 11.82
C PHE A 245 -10.46 0.97 11.85
N ALA A 246 -9.45 1.09 11.00
CA ALA A 246 -8.38 0.11 10.90
C ALA A 246 -7.51 0.06 12.17
N GLY A 247 -7.26 1.20 12.80
CA GLY A 247 -6.61 1.28 14.10
C GLY A 247 -7.40 0.54 15.20
N SER A 248 -8.74 0.63 15.18
CA SER A 248 -9.60 -0.16 16.08
C SER A 248 -9.47 -1.67 15.83
N MET A 249 -9.40 -2.10 14.54
CA MET A 249 -9.19 -3.51 14.19
C MET A 249 -7.80 -4.00 14.61
N ALA A 250 -6.76 -3.20 14.38
CA ALA A 250 -5.39 -3.51 14.80
C ALA A 250 -5.26 -3.69 16.32
N ALA A 251 -6.04 -2.93 17.09
CA ALA A 251 -6.09 -3.03 18.55
C ALA A 251 -7.04 -4.13 19.07
N GLY A 252 -7.61 -4.96 18.19
CA GLY A 252 -8.51 -6.05 18.56
C GLY A 252 -9.92 -5.59 18.97
N ASN A 253 -10.39 -4.47 18.43
CA ASN A 253 -11.70 -3.88 18.76
C ASN A 253 -11.91 -3.63 20.27
N PRO A 254 -11.09 -2.80 20.91
CA PRO A 254 -11.09 -2.63 22.37
C PRO A 254 -12.41 -2.06 22.92
N SER A 255 -13.20 -1.39 22.09
CA SER A 255 -14.51 -0.88 22.47
C SER A 255 -15.59 -1.97 22.59
N GLY A 256 -15.36 -3.15 21.97
CA GLY A 256 -16.37 -4.21 21.85
C GLY A 256 -17.60 -3.81 21.02
N ALA A 257 -17.55 -2.67 20.32
CA ALA A 257 -18.66 -2.21 19.50
C ALA A 257 -18.92 -3.19 18.33
N ALA A 258 -20.19 -3.35 17.94
CA ALA A 258 -20.57 -4.17 16.81
C ALA A 258 -19.84 -3.72 15.53
N LEU A 259 -19.27 -4.68 14.80
CA LEU A 259 -18.47 -4.37 13.59
C LEU A 259 -19.27 -3.60 12.56
N GLN A 260 -20.54 -3.97 12.33
CA GLN A 260 -21.41 -3.23 11.41
C GLN A 260 -21.55 -1.76 11.82
N ALA A 261 -21.74 -1.47 13.09
CA ALA A 261 -21.87 -0.09 13.56
C ALA A 261 -20.57 0.72 13.39
N GLN A 262 -19.40 0.07 13.49
CA GLN A 262 -18.13 0.72 13.21
C GLN A 262 -17.94 1.00 11.70
N LEU A 263 -18.31 0.03 10.85
CA LEU A 263 -18.31 0.20 9.39
C LEU A 263 -19.29 1.29 8.94
N ASP A 264 -20.49 1.34 9.50
CA ASP A 264 -21.49 2.37 9.19
C ASP A 264 -20.96 3.76 9.54
N ARG A 265 -20.33 3.92 10.71
CA ARG A 265 -19.70 5.18 11.13
C ARG A 265 -18.54 5.56 10.20
N MET A 266 -17.70 4.60 9.85
CA MET A 266 -16.59 4.83 8.91
C MET A 266 -17.11 5.32 7.56
N VAL A 267 -18.11 4.63 6.99
CA VAL A 267 -18.71 5.00 5.69
C VAL A 267 -19.43 6.34 5.76
N GLU A 268 -20.15 6.64 6.85
CA GLU A 268 -20.75 7.96 7.09
C GLU A 268 -19.69 9.06 7.07
N GLY A 269 -18.55 8.86 7.76
CA GLY A 269 -17.44 9.80 7.74
C GLY A 269 -16.81 9.97 6.35
N VAL A 270 -16.58 8.87 5.64
CA VAL A 270 -16.00 8.86 4.28
C VAL A 270 -16.89 9.58 3.27
N THR A 271 -18.22 9.42 3.37
CA THR A 271 -19.20 9.97 2.43
C THR A 271 -19.76 11.34 2.86
N ALA A 272 -19.29 11.87 3.99
CA ALA A 272 -19.67 13.20 4.48
C ALA A 272 -19.35 14.30 3.47
N ARG A 273 -20.25 15.29 3.36
CA ARG A 273 -20.09 16.47 2.48
C ARG A 273 -19.14 17.51 3.06
#